data_603f8fa64ce5c989037e99d135b4ec57
#
_entry.id   603f8fa64ce5c989037e99d135b4ec57
#
_cell.length_a   1.000
_cell.length_b   1.000
_cell.length_c   1.000
_cell.angle_alpha   90.00
_cell.angle_beta   90.00
_cell.angle_gamma   90.00
#
_symmetry.space_group_name_H-M   'P 1'
#
loop_
_entity.id
_entity.type
_entity.pdbx_description
1 polymer ?
#
loop_
_entity_poly.entity_id
_entity_poly.type
_entity_poly.pdbx_seq_one_letter_code
_entity_poly.pdbx_strand_id
1 'polypeptide(L)'
;DDARYAENFVQSRKASKSRREILYQLCQKGVSREIAQQVVEECFDGQDETEAILKIIEKKRVDLRTATPEQMQKLYGHLARKGFRYEDIRQVIQNYDENA
;
A
#
# COMPACT_ATOMS: atom_id res chain seq x y z
N ASP A 1 -13.18 -22.30 1.00
CA ASP A 1 -14.02 -21.11 1.05
C ASP A 1 -13.23 -19.89 0.57
N ASP A 2 -13.72 -19.28 -0.49
CA ASP A 2 -13.03 -18.17 -1.15
C ASP A 2 -12.92 -16.92 -0.24
N ALA A 3 -13.94 -16.66 0.57
CA ALA A 3 -13.89 -15.52 1.46
C ALA A 3 -12.81 -15.69 2.53
N ARG A 4 -12.71 -16.88 3.10
CA ARG A 4 -11.69 -17.17 4.10
C ARG A 4 -10.28 -17.14 3.50
N TYR A 5 -10.13 -17.69 2.30
CA TYR A 5 -8.87 -17.62 1.59
C TYR A 5 -8.47 -16.17 1.35
N ALA A 6 -9.42 -15.35 0.90
CA ALA A 6 -9.17 -13.94 0.65
C ALA A 6 -8.80 -13.19 1.93
N GLU A 7 -9.48 -13.45 3.04
CA GLU A 7 -9.14 -12.83 4.32
C GLU A 7 -7.71 -13.12 4.73
N ASN A 8 -7.31 -14.38 4.66
CA ASN A 8 -5.96 -14.80 5.02
C ASN A 8 -4.93 -14.15 4.09
N PHE A 9 -5.26 -14.09 2.81
CA PHE A 9 -4.40 -13.46 1.81
C PHE A 9 -4.17 -11.98 2.12
N VAL A 10 -5.26 -11.24 2.41
CA VAL A 10 -5.18 -9.82 2.74
C VAL A 10 -4.35 -9.62 4.02
N GLN A 11 -4.65 -10.38 5.07
CA GLN A 11 -3.95 -10.22 6.34
C GLN A 11 -2.45 -10.45 6.20
N SER A 12 -2.03 -11.36 5.34
CA SER A 12 -0.61 -11.65 5.16
C SER A 12 0.11 -10.61 4.32
N ARG A 13 -0.60 -9.77 3.57
CA ARG A 13 0.01 -8.86 2.60
C ARG A 13 -0.25 -7.38 2.82
N LYS A 14 -1.22 -7.02 3.66
CA LYS A 14 -1.60 -5.61 3.82
C LYS A 14 -0.50 -4.74 4.43
N ALA A 15 0.48 -5.34 5.08
CA ALA A 15 1.59 -4.59 5.64
C ALA A 15 2.57 -4.07 4.59
N SER A 16 2.53 -4.59 3.37
CA SER A 16 3.52 -4.26 2.34
C SER A 16 2.94 -3.98 0.96
N LYS A 17 1.62 -4.10 0.78
CA LYS A 17 0.99 -3.95 -0.53
C LYS A 17 -0.23 -3.04 -0.43
N SER A 18 -0.57 -2.37 -1.54
CA SER A 18 -1.77 -1.54 -1.61
C SER A 18 -3.03 -2.39 -1.73
N ARG A 19 -4.18 -1.81 -1.38
CA ARG A 19 -5.48 -2.44 -1.62
C ARG A 19 -5.63 -2.88 -3.07
N ARG A 20 -5.27 -1.99 -3.97
CA ARG A 20 -5.39 -2.22 -5.41
C ARG A 20 -4.56 -3.43 -5.85
N GLU A 21 -3.35 -3.54 -5.36
CA GLU A 21 -2.48 -4.65 -5.70
C GLU A 21 -3.01 -5.97 -5.15
N ILE A 22 -3.49 -5.98 -3.91
CA ILE A 22 -4.06 -7.17 -3.28
C ILE A 22 -5.32 -7.60 -4.02
N LEU A 23 -6.20 -6.66 -4.34
CA LEU A 23 -7.41 -6.95 -5.09
C LEU A 23 -7.09 -7.60 -6.44
N TYR A 24 -6.14 -7.03 -7.16
CA TYR A 24 -5.70 -7.58 -8.42
C TYR A 24 -5.18 -9.02 -8.27
N GLN A 25 -4.34 -9.24 -7.28
CA GLN A 25 -3.76 -10.57 -7.03
C GLN A 25 -4.81 -11.60 -6.65
N LEU A 26 -5.80 -11.22 -5.83
CA LEU A 26 -6.89 -12.11 -5.48
C LEU A 26 -7.70 -12.53 -6.71
N CYS A 27 -7.99 -11.59 -7.58
CA CYS A 27 -8.71 -11.89 -8.81
C CYS A 27 -7.91 -12.82 -9.72
N GLN A 28 -6.60 -12.63 -9.78
CA GLN A 28 -5.73 -13.51 -10.56
C GLN A 28 -5.72 -14.94 -10.02
N LYS A 29 -5.92 -15.09 -8.72
CA LYS A 29 -5.98 -16.42 -8.09
C LYS A 29 -7.35 -17.08 -8.18
N GLY A 30 -8.28 -16.44 -8.87
CA GLY A 30 -9.60 -17.02 -9.13
C GLY A 30 -10.68 -16.62 -8.15
N VAL A 31 -10.40 -15.72 -7.22
CA VAL A 31 -11.44 -15.20 -6.31
C VAL A 31 -12.29 -14.21 -7.11
N SER A 32 -13.61 -14.30 -6.99
CA SER A 32 -14.49 -13.39 -7.70
C SER A 32 -14.24 -11.95 -7.27
N ARG A 33 -14.46 -11.02 -8.18
CA ARG A 33 -14.23 -9.60 -7.88
C ARG A 33 -15.11 -9.13 -6.72
N GLU A 34 -16.34 -9.61 -6.64
CA GLU A 34 -17.26 -9.23 -5.57
C GLU A 34 -16.73 -9.66 -4.20
N ILE A 35 -16.29 -10.90 -4.08
CA ILE A 35 -15.75 -11.41 -2.82
C ILE A 35 -14.44 -10.68 -2.49
N ALA A 36 -13.57 -10.51 -3.48
CA ALA A 36 -12.29 -9.85 -3.28
C ALA A 36 -12.49 -8.41 -2.79
N GLN A 37 -13.39 -7.67 -3.42
CA GLN A 37 -13.66 -6.28 -3.01
C GLN A 37 -14.22 -6.21 -1.60
N GLN A 38 -15.17 -7.07 -1.29
CA GLN A 38 -15.79 -7.08 0.04
C GLN A 38 -14.76 -7.39 1.12
N VAL A 39 -13.93 -8.40 0.91
CA VAL A 39 -12.93 -8.80 1.90
C VAL A 39 -11.87 -7.71 2.06
N VAL A 40 -11.38 -7.15 0.97
CA VAL A 40 -10.40 -6.06 1.05
C VAL A 40 -10.98 -4.89 1.83
N GLU A 41 -12.23 -4.51 1.56
CA GLU A 41 -12.88 -3.40 2.25
C GLU A 41 -13.01 -3.67 3.76
N GLU A 42 -13.35 -4.90 4.13
CA GLU A 42 -13.50 -5.28 5.54
C GLU A 42 -12.18 -5.39 6.29
N CYS A 43 -11.12 -5.78 5.61
CA CYS A 43 -9.83 -6.08 6.24
C CYS A 43 -8.85 -4.92 6.27
N PHE A 44 -9.05 -3.91 5.47
CA PHE A 44 -8.22 -2.71 5.48
C PHE A 44 -8.88 -1.60 6.27
N ASP A 45 -8.10 -0.90 7.08
CA ASP A 45 -8.53 0.37 7.64
C ASP A 45 -7.69 1.51 7.05
N GLY A 46 -7.97 2.74 7.46
CA GLY A 46 -7.32 3.92 6.88
C GLY A 46 -5.82 4.00 7.12
N GLN A 47 -5.30 3.27 8.10
CA GLN A 47 -3.87 3.31 8.43
C GLN A 47 -3.06 2.23 7.73
N ASP A 48 -3.68 1.18 7.25
CA ASP A 48 -2.95 0.05 6.68
C ASP A 48 -2.10 0.46 5.49
N GLU A 49 -2.63 1.27 4.59
CA GLU A 49 -1.89 1.71 3.42
C GLU A 49 -0.78 2.70 3.78
N THR A 50 -1.00 3.57 4.75
CA THR A 50 0.04 4.49 5.17
C THR A 50 1.20 3.74 5.82
N GLU A 51 0.93 2.70 6.57
CA GLU A 51 1.96 1.85 7.15
C GLU A 51 2.74 1.09 6.07
N ALA A 52 2.04 0.59 5.05
CA ALA A 52 2.69 -0.10 3.94
C ALA A 52 3.59 0.86 3.15
N ILE A 53 3.14 2.08 2.92
CA ILE A 53 3.95 3.10 2.25
C ILE A 53 5.23 3.37 3.03
N LEU A 54 5.10 3.58 4.34
CA LEU A 54 6.26 3.86 5.19
C LEU A 54 7.27 2.71 5.16
N LYS A 55 6.80 1.48 5.22
CA LYS A 55 7.67 0.31 5.14
C LYS A 55 8.42 0.25 3.81
N ILE A 56 7.75 0.58 2.71
CA ILE A 56 8.39 0.58 1.41
C ILE A 56 9.48 1.65 1.34
N ILE A 57 9.21 2.84 1.88
CA ILE A 57 10.20 3.92 1.93
C ILE A 57 11.42 3.49 2.74
N GLU A 58 11.20 2.88 3.91
CA GLU A 58 12.28 2.39 4.75
C GLU A 58 13.10 1.31 4.04
N LYS A 59 12.43 0.39 3.36
CA LYS A 59 13.11 -0.69 2.64
C LYS A 59 13.96 -0.17 1.49
N LYS A 60 13.54 0.92 0.86
CA LYS A 60 14.30 1.56 -0.22
C LYS A 60 15.44 2.42 0.32
N ARG A 61 15.49 2.63 1.64
CA ARG A 61 16.51 3.43 2.29
C ARG A 61 16.59 4.86 1.76
N VAL A 62 15.45 5.44 1.44
CA VAL A 62 15.36 6.84 1.05
C VAL A 62 15.25 7.67 2.31
N ASP A 63 16.18 8.60 2.49
CA ASP A 63 16.11 9.56 3.58
C ASP A 63 15.30 10.77 3.07
N LEU A 64 14.08 10.90 3.57
CA LEU A 64 13.16 11.95 3.11
C LEU A 64 13.65 13.36 3.43
N ARG A 65 14.54 13.50 4.42
CA ARG A 65 15.07 14.82 4.79
C ARG A 65 16.09 15.33 3.80
N THR A 66 16.79 14.44 3.13
CA THR A 66 17.89 14.82 2.22
C THR A 66 17.62 14.42 0.78
N ALA A 67 16.48 13.81 0.50
CA ALA A 67 16.14 13.33 -0.84
C ALA A 67 16.05 14.50 -1.82
N THR A 68 16.67 14.32 -2.97
CA THR A 68 16.60 15.32 -4.05
C THR A 68 15.23 15.29 -4.71
N PRO A 69 14.82 16.36 -5.42
CA PRO A 69 13.57 16.33 -6.18
C PRO A 69 13.47 15.15 -7.14
N GLU A 70 14.58 14.77 -7.76
CA GLU A 70 14.63 13.60 -8.64
C GLU A 70 14.33 12.31 -7.89
N GLN A 71 14.96 12.13 -6.73
CA GLN A 71 14.72 10.96 -5.89
C GLN A 71 13.28 10.90 -5.42
N MET A 72 12.72 12.05 -5.04
CA MET A 72 11.31 12.12 -4.63
C MET A 72 10.36 11.77 -5.76
N GLN A 73 10.64 12.25 -6.97
CA GLN A 73 9.82 11.94 -8.13
C GLN A 73 9.81 10.44 -8.41
N LYS A 74 10.97 9.80 -8.33
CA LYS A 74 11.09 8.34 -8.51
C LYS A 74 10.31 7.58 -7.44
N LEU A 75 10.39 8.05 -6.20
CA LEU A 75 9.67 7.44 -5.09
C LEU A 75 8.16 7.52 -5.30
N TYR A 76 7.65 8.72 -5.63
CA TYR A 76 6.23 8.89 -5.93
C TYR A 76 5.78 7.99 -7.08
N GLY A 77 6.57 7.94 -8.14
CA GLY A 77 6.25 7.08 -9.28
C GLY A 77 6.20 5.61 -8.92
N HIS A 78 7.14 5.15 -8.11
CA HIS A 78 7.16 3.77 -7.66
C HIS A 78 5.93 3.42 -6.83
N LEU A 79 5.59 4.28 -5.87
CA LEU A 79 4.43 4.04 -5.00
C LEU A 79 3.12 4.13 -5.77
N ALA A 80 3.02 5.07 -6.71
CA ALA A 80 1.82 5.20 -7.55
C ALA A 80 1.62 3.95 -8.42
N ARG A 81 2.70 3.41 -8.99
CA ARG A 81 2.62 2.18 -9.81
C ARG A 81 2.19 0.97 -8.98
N LYS A 82 2.51 0.96 -7.69
CA LYS A 82 2.04 -0.09 -6.78
C LYS A 82 0.57 0.06 -6.39
N GLY A 83 -0.06 1.16 -6.78
CA GLY A 83 -1.47 1.37 -6.55
C GLY A 83 -1.83 2.23 -5.35
N PHE A 84 -0.86 2.80 -4.67
CA PHE A 84 -1.14 3.73 -3.56
C PHE A 84 -1.63 5.06 -4.12
N ARG A 85 -2.55 5.70 -3.39
CA ARG A 85 -3.10 6.97 -3.80
C ARG A 85 -2.13 8.10 -3.47
N TYR A 86 -2.08 9.10 -4.36
CA TYR A 86 -1.21 10.25 -4.19
C TYR A 86 -1.39 10.94 -2.83
N GLU A 87 -2.64 11.10 -2.40
CA GLU A 87 -2.95 11.72 -1.12
C GLU A 87 -2.30 10.99 0.06
N ASP A 88 -2.37 9.67 0.03
CA ASP A 88 -1.79 8.85 1.10
C ASP A 88 -0.26 8.93 1.08
N ILE A 89 0.32 8.92 -0.09
CA ILE A 89 1.77 9.05 -0.25
C ILE A 89 2.22 10.40 0.30
N ARG A 90 1.54 11.46 -0.10
CA ARG A 90 1.86 12.82 0.33
C ARG A 90 1.73 12.97 1.85
N GLN A 91 0.69 12.41 2.42
CA GLN A 91 0.45 12.46 3.85
C GLN A 91 1.56 11.77 4.64
N VAL A 92 1.98 10.60 4.21
CA VAL A 92 3.07 9.87 4.86
C VAL A 92 4.36 10.69 4.84
N ILE A 93 4.69 11.26 3.69
CA ILE A 93 5.90 12.04 3.54
C ILE A 93 5.86 13.31 4.39
N GLN A 94 4.73 14.00 4.41
CA GLN A 94 4.54 15.20 5.23
C GLN A 94 4.65 14.89 6.72
N ASN A 95 3.99 13.82 7.16
CA ASN A 95 4.03 13.41 8.57
C ASN A 95 5.41 12.96 9.01
N TYR A 96 6.17 12.38 8.10
CA TYR A 96 7.55 11.98 8.39
C TYR A 96 8.38 13.20 8.79
N ASP A 97 8.27 14.30 8.04
CA ASP A 97 8.99 15.54 8.33
C ASP A 97 8.55 16.14 9.67
N GLU A 98 7.26 16.11 9.97
CA GLU A 98 6.71 16.67 11.20
C GLU A 98 7.14 15.90 12.44
N ASN A 99 7.41 14.60 12.29
CA ASN A 99 7.79 13.73 13.40
C ASN A 99 9.30 13.48 13.50
N ALA A 100 10.05 14.10 12.64
CA ALA A 100 11.50 13.89 12.58
C ALA A 100 12.28 14.74 13.60
#